data_2b8f5ddb305e0b43bbadac239a6539d5
#
_entry.id   2b8f5ddb305e0b43bbadac239a6539d5
#
_cell.length_a   1.000
_cell.length_b   1.000
_cell.length_c   1.000
_cell.angle_alpha   90.00
_cell.angle_beta   90.00
_cell.angle_gamma   90.00
#
_symmetry.space_group_name_H-M   'P 1'
#
loop_
_entity.id
_entity.type
_entity.pdbx_description
1 polymer ?
#
loop_
_entity_poly.entity_id
_entity_poly.type
_entity_poly.pdbx_seq_one_letter_code
_entity_poly.pdbx_strand_id
1 'polypeptide(L)'
;MTNVPKRVAERIVAGVKRYQPILASAKSRDIGEADTVTIVKDMLSDVFGYDKYSDLTSEYAIRGTYCDLATKIDGVLQTLIEVKAIGLDLKDQHVKQAVDYAANQGVDWVLLTNGLQWRVYHVIFAKPIKLQGARPGQLD
;
A
#
# COMPACT_ATOMS: atom_id res chain seq x y z
N MET A 1 18.31 13.91 -5.88
CA MET A 1 17.31 13.68 -4.86
C MET A 1 16.19 14.69 -4.92
N THR A 2 15.00 14.18 -4.85
CA THR A 2 13.83 15.03 -4.94
C THR A 2 13.47 15.53 -3.55
N ASN A 3 13.32 16.83 -3.41
CA ASN A 3 12.91 17.40 -2.14
C ASN A 3 11.38 17.31 -2.02
N VAL A 4 10.91 16.97 -0.84
CA VAL A 4 9.49 16.97 -0.55
C VAL A 4 9.02 18.42 -0.42
N PRO A 5 7.96 18.82 -1.13
CA PRO A 5 7.47 20.19 -0.97
C PRO A 5 7.09 20.47 0.48
N LYS A 6 7.36 21.68 0.93
CA LYS A 6 7.12 22.09 2.31
C LYS A 6 5.67 21.84 2.74
N ARG A 7 4.72 22.13 1.87
CA ARG A 7 3.31 21.95 2.17
C ARG A 7 2.96 20.48 2.41
N VAL A 8 3.58 19.57 1.65
CA VAL A 8 3.38 18.13 1.80
C VAL A 8 4.00 17.66 3.12
N ALA A 9 5.22 18.11 3.42
CA ALA A 9 5.88 17.75 4.67
C ALA A 9 5.07 18.22 5.87
N GLU A 10 4.53 19.42 5.83
CA GLU A 10 3.71 19.96 6.92
C GLU A 10 2.43 19.17 7.10
N ARG A 11 1.79 18.77 6.01
CA ARG A 11 0.58 17.93 6.07
C ARG A 11 0.88 16.58 6.71
N ILE A 12 1.99 15.96 6.33
CA ILE A 12 2.38 14.65 6.88
C ILE A 12 2.66 14.76 8.37
N VAL A 13 3.43 15.77 8.80
CA VAL A 13 3.76 15.97 10.21
C VAL A 13 2.48 16.20 11.03
N ALA A 14 1.62 17.08 10.56
CA ALA A 14 0.35 17.39 11.25
C ALA A 14 -0.54 16.15 11.30
N GLY A 15 -0.60 15.39 10.21
CA GLY A 15 -1.39 14.18 10.14
C GLY A 15 -0.92 13.11 11.10
N VAL A 16 0.38 12.87 11.15
CA VAL A 16 0.97 11.90 12.08
C VAL A 16 0.63 12.27 13.51
N LYS A 17 0.78 13.54 13.87
CA LYS A 17 0.45 14.00 15.21
C LYS A 17 -1.02 13.79 15.55
N ARG A 18 -1.89 14.06 14.59
CA ARG A 18 -3.33 13.87 14.78
C ARG A 18 -3.70 12.42 15.03
N TYR A 19 -3.05 11.49 14.33
CA TYR A 19 -3.40 10.08 14.44
C TYR A 19 -2.73 9.36 15.61
N GLN A 20 -1.68 9.91 16.20
CA GLN A 20 -1.03 9.28 17.36
C GLN A 20 -2.00 8.90 18.48
N PRO A 21 -2.86 9.81 19.00
CA PRO A 21 -3.79 9.42 20.05
C PRO A 21 -4.88 8.46 19.56
N ILE A 22 -5.30 8.58 18.31
CA ILE A 22 -6.28 7.67 17.71
C ILE A 22 -5.71 6.25 17.68
N LEU A 23 -4.47 6.11 17.21
CA LEU A 23 -3.79 4.82 17.15
C LEU A 23 -3.49 4.24 18.54
N ALA A 24 -3.11 5.09 19.49
CA ALA A 24 -2.85 4.65 20.85
C ALA A 24 -4.13 4.08 21.48
N SER A 25 -5.26 4.77 21.29
CA SER A 25 -6.55 4.30 21.76
C SER A 25 -6.95 2.98 21.09
N ALA A 26 -6.81 2.92 19.77
CA ALA A 26 -7.13 1.72 19.01
C ALA A 26 -6.28 0.52 19.45
N LYS A 27 -4.99 0.74 19.69
CA LYS A 27 -4.08 -0.29 20.17
C LYS A 27 -4.50 -0.80 21.54
N SER A 28 -4.86 0.11 22.46
CA SER A 28 -5.25 -0.29 23.80
C SER A 28 -6.57 -1.07 23.80
N ARG A 29 -7.45 -0.81 22.84
CA ARG A 29 -8.71 -1.54 22.70
C ARG A 29 -8.55 -2.80 21.85
N ASP A 30 -7.38 -3.03 21.30
CA ASP A 30 -7.04 -4.19 20.46
C ASP A 30 -8.08 -4.40 19.35
N ILE A 31 -8.33 -3.35 18.57
CA ILE A 31 -9.33 -3.42 17.50
C ILE A 31 -8.94 -4.43 16.43
N GLY A 32 -9.96 -4.98 15.78
CA GLY A 32 -9.76 -5.98 14.73
C GLY A 32 -9.32 -5.40 13.40
N GLU A 33 -9.20 -6.27 12.42
CA GLU A 33 -8.69 -5.88 11.10
C GLU A 33 -9.60 -4.87 10.40
N ALA A 34 -10.93 -5.12 10.41
CA ALA A 34 -11.87 -4.22 9.72
C ALA A 34 -11.82 -2.80 10.27
N ASP A 35 -11.73 -2.65 11.59
CA ASP A 35 -11.64 -1.33 12.21
C ASP A 35 -10.28 -0.68 11.94
N THR A 36 -9.22 -1.49 11.83
CA THR A 36 -7.91 -0.98 11.44
C THR A 36 -7.93 -0.47 10.01
N VAL A 37 -8.63 -1.15 9.10
CA VAL A 37 -8.79 -0.69 7.71
C VAL A 37 -9.43 0.71 7.69
N THR A 38 -10.43 0.95 8.52
CA THR A 38 -11.07 2.27 8.58
C THR A 38 -10.08 3.37 8.93
N ILE A 39 -9.24 3.13 9.94
CA ILE A 39 -8.23 4.11 10.34
C ILE A 39 -7.19 4.30 9.22
N VAL A 40 -6.74 3.21 8.61
CA VAL A 40 -5.76 3.26 7.52
C VAL A 40 -6.29 4.05 6.34
N LYS A 41 -7.56 3.86 5.98
CA LYS A 41 -8.17 4.64 4.89
C LYS A 41 -8.15 6.13 5.20
N ASP A 42 -8.48 6.50 6.41
CA ASP A 42 -8.47 7.89 6.82
C ASP A 42 -7.04 8.45 6.82
N MET A 43 -6.06 7.66 7.25
CA MET A 43 -4.66 8.08 7.20
C MET A 43 -4.18 8.27 5.76
N LEU A 44 -4.56 7.38 4.85
CA LEU A 44 -4.18 7.52 3.45
C LEU A 44 -4.72 8.84 2.87
N SER A 45 -5.91 9.23 3.28
CA SER A 45 -6.50 10.49 2.84
C SER A 45 -5.87 11.69 3.55
N ASP A 46 -5.90 11.69 4.87
CA ASP A 46 -5.51 12.86 5.66
C ASP A 46 -4.00 13.10 5.71
N VAL A 47 -3.23 12.03 5.77
CA VAL A 47 -1.77 12.14 5.90
C VAL A 47 -1.10 12.11 4.54
N PHE A 48 -1.49 11.16 3.70
CA PHE A 48 -0.81 10.94 2.42
C PHE A 48 -1.49 11.61 1.22
N GLY A 49 -2.66 12.18 1.42
CA GLY A 49 -3.27 13.05 0.42
C GLY A 49 -4.09 12.39 -0.67
N TYR A 50 -4.44 11.12 -0.52
CA TYR A 50 -5.33 10.47 -1.49
C TYR A 50 -6.76 10.96 -1.31
N ASP A 51 -7.52 11.01 -2.41
CA ASP A 51 -8.95 11.26 -2.30
C ASP A 51 -9.62 9.95 -1.89
N LYS A 52 -10.28 9.96 -0.75
CA LYS A 52 -10.85 8.73 -0.17
C LYS A 52 -11.86 8.06 -1.08
N TYR A 53 -12.57 8.83 -1.87
CA TYR A 53 -13.67 8.31 -2.67
C TYR A 53 -13.29 7.98 -4.11
N SER A 54 -12.34 8.68 -4.68
CA SER A 54 -11.94 8.45 -6.06
C SER A 54 -10.64 7.66 -6.21
N ASP A 55 -9.74 7.76 -5.24
CA ASP A 55 -8.41 7.13 -5.35
C ASP A 55 -8.30 5.81 -4.60
N LEU A 56 -9.15 5.56 -3.61
CA LEU A 56 -9.07 4.36 -2.79
C LEU A 56 -10.21 3.39 -3.12
N THR A 57 -9.88 2.12 -3.29
CA THR A 57 -10.84 1.06 -3.48
C THR A 57 -10.68 0.04 -2.36
N SER A 58 -11.77 -0.30 -1.69
CA SER A 58 -11.77 -1.33 -0.65
C SER A 58 -12.04 -2.69 -1.27
N GLU A 59 -11.44 -3.73 -0.68
CA GLU A 59 -11.65 -5.11 -1.11
C GLU A 59 -11.42 -5.28 -2.61
N TYR A 60 -10.22 -4.91 -3.05
CA TYR A 60 -9.85 -5.00 -4.45
C TYR A 60 -9.60 -6.46 -4.85
N ALA A 61 -10.34 -6.94 -5.84
CA ALA A 61 -10.27 -8.34 -6.24
C ALA A 61 -8.93 -8.69 -6.91
N ILE A 62 -8.28 -9.73 -6.41
CA ILE A 62 -7.07 -10.28 -6.99
C ILE A 62 -7.19 -11.81 -7.01
N ARG A 63 -7.19 -12.40 -8.20
CA ARG A 63 -7.14 -13.87 -8.35
C ARG A 63 -7.88 -14.72 -7.31
N GLY A 64 -9.18 -14.55 -7.22
CA GLY A 64 -10.00 -15.37 -6.33
C GLY A 64 -9.97 -14.95 -4.86
N THR A 65 -9.28 -13.89 -4.53
CA THR A 65 -9.28 -13.32 -3.19
C THR A 65 -9.34 -11.79 -3.32
N TYR A 66 -9.18 -11.10 -2.20
CA TYR A 66 -9.23 -9.65 -2.20
C TYR A 66 -8.04 -9.07 -1.45
N CYS A 67 -7.51 -7.98 -1.97
CA CYS A 67 -6.59 -7.13 -1.24
C CYS A 67 -7.42 -6.10 -0.48
N ASP A 68 -7.05 -5.77 0.74
CA ASP A 68 -7.86 -4.90 1.58
C ASP A 68 -8.13 -3.53 0.96
N LEU A 69 -7.10 -2.91 0.38
CA LEU A 69 -7.20 -1.62 -0.26
C LEU A 69 -6.34 -1.57 -1.50
N ALA A 70 -6.73 -0.72 -2.43
CA ALA A 70 -5.92 -0.41 -3.60
C ALA A 70 -5.99 1.09 -3.86
N THR A 71 -4.92 1.67 -4.36
CA THR A 71 -4.95 3.05 -4.82
C THR A 71 -4.96 3.10 -6.34
N LYS A 72 -5.80 3.96 -6.88
CA LYS A 72 -5.87 4.21 -8.31
C LYS A 72 -5.78 5.70 -8.53
N ILE A 73 -4.97 6.10 -9.49
CA ILE A 73 -4.88 7.50 -9.88
C ILE A 73 -5.31 7.57 -11.34
N ASP A 74 -6.32 8.36 -11.62
CA ASP A 74 -6.90 8.47 -12.96
C ASP A 74 -7.28 7.09 -13.54
N GLY A 75 -7.81 6.24 -12.69
CA GLY A 75 -8.24 4.89 -13.08
C GLY A 75 -7.13 3.86 -13.21
N VAL A 76 -5.88 4.25 -12.97
CA VAL A 76 -4.74 3.34 -13.09
C VAL A 76 -4.33 2.84 -11.71
N LEU A 77 -4.24 1.53 -11.57
CA LEU A 77 -3.84 0.90 -10.31
C LEU A 77 -2.38 1.25 -9.99
N GLN A 78 -2.15 1.83 -8.83
CA GLN A 78 -0.83 2.28 -8.40
C GLN A 78 -0.23 1.41 -7.30
N THR A 79 -1.04 1.02 -6.33
CA THR A 79 -0.56 0.35 -5.13
C THR A 79 -1.61 -0.62 -4.63
N LEU A 80 -1.16 -1.76 -4.11
CA LEU A 80 -2.00 -2.68 -3.37
C LEU A 80 -1.61 -2.58 -1.90
N ILE A 81 -2.58 -2.62 -1.00
CA ILE A 81 -2.34 -2.43 0.43
C ILE A 81 -3.02 -3.54 1.22
N GLU A 82 -2.22 -4.29 1.97
CA GLU A 82 -2.72 -5.27 2.92
C GLU A 82 -2.73 -4.67 4.31
N VAL A 83 -3.83 -4.82 5.01
CA VAL A 83 -3.99 -4.29 6.36
C VAL A 83 -4.19 -5.44 7.33
N LYS A 84 -3.49 -5.39 8.43
CA LYS A 84 -3.64 -6.37 9.52
C LYS A 84 -4.14 -5.66 10.77
N ALA A 85 -4.75 -6.43 11.67
CA ALA A 85 -5.22 -5.88 12.93
C ALA A 85 -4.10 -5.15 13.65
N ILE A 86 -4.44 -4.08 14.35
CA ILE A 86 -3.47 -3.18 14.97
C ILE A 86 -2.50 -3.87 15.92
N GLY A 87 -2.91 -4.95 16.56
CA GLY A 87 -2.05 -5.69 17.49
C GLY A 87 -1.24 -6.80 16.85
N LEU A 88 -1.37 -7.01 15.54
CA LEU A 88 -0.69 -8.12 14.89
C LEU A 88 0.68 -7.71 14.37
N ASP A 89 1.69 -8.54 14.60
CA ASP A 89 3.01 -8.30 14.06
C ASP A 89 3.00 -8.52 12.55
N LEU A 90 3.63 -7.62 11.81
CA LEU A 90 3.68 -7.72 10.36
C LEU A 90 4.75 -8.71 9.92
N LYS A 91 4.42 -9.51 8.91
CA LYS A 91 5.34 -10.49 8.34
C LYS A 91 5.28 -10.42 6.82
N ASP A 92 6.38 -10.70 6.16
CA ASP A 92 6.44 -10.63 4.69
C ASP A 92 5.42 -11.55 4.01
N GLN A 93 5.12 -12.68 4.62
CA GLN A 93 4.13 -13.61 4.05
C GLN A 93 2.74 -12.99 3.93
N HIS A 94 2.44 -11.95 4.71
CA HIS A 94 1.14 -11.29 4.65
C HIS A 94 0.89 -10.61 3.30
N VAL A 95 1.93 -10.27 2.55
CA VAL A 95 1.78 -9.60 1.25
C VAL A 95 2.09 -10.50 0.07
N LYS A 96 2.32 -11.78 0.29
CA LYS A 96 2.75 -12.65 -0.80
C LYS A 96 1.81 -12.65 -1.99
N GLN A 97 0.52 -12.80 -1.75
CA GLN A 97 -0.46 -12.81 -2.83
C GLN A 97 -0.53 -11.47 -3.55
N ALA A 98 -0.49 -10.38 -2.78
CA ALA A 98 -0.52 -9.04 -3.36
C ALA A 98 0.73 -8.77 -4.21
N VAL A 99 1.90 -9.19 -3.74
CA VAL A 99 3.14 -9.03 -4.49
C VAL A 99 3.12 -9.85 -5.78
N ASP A 100 2.64 -11.09 -5.71
CA ASP A 100 2.53 -11.94 -6.91
C ASP A 100 1.58 -11.31 -7.94
N TYR A 101 0.45 -10.81 -7.49
CA TYR A 101 -0.51 -10.14 -8.37
C TYR A 101 0.10 -8.86 -8.96
N ALA A 102 0.75 -8.06 -8.13
CA ALA A 102 1.39 -6.81 -8.57
C ALA A 102 2.46 -7.09 -9.63
N ALA A 103 3.26 -8.14 -9.41
CA ALA A 103 4.30 -8.53 -10.38
C ALA A 103 3.69 -8.89 -11.73
N ASN A 104 2.53 -9.55 -11.73
CA ASN A 104 1.87 -9.92 -12.98
C ASN A 104 1.15 -8.75 -13.65
N GLN A 105 0.74 -7.76 -12.91
CA GLN A 105 -0.04 -6.65 -13.43
C GLN A 105 0.79 -5.38 -13.67
N GLY A 106 2.08 -5.44 -13.42
CA GLY A 106 2.93 -4.26 -13.62
C GLY A 106 2.76 -3.18 -12.55
N VAL A 107 2.35 -3.58 -11.35
CA VAL A 107 2.19 -2.63 -10.24
C VAL A 107 3.49 -2.61 -9.45
N ASP A 108 4.06 -1.43 -9.26
CA ASP A 108 5.38 -1.29 -8.64
C ASP A 108 5.40 -1.38 -7.12
N TRP A 109 4.31 -1.09 -6.47
CA TRP A 109 4.32 -0.95 -5.02
C TRP A 109 3.25 -1.74 -4.30
N VAL A 110 3.64 -2.38 -3.22
CA VAL A 110 2.70 -3.05 -2.30
C VAL A 110 3.02 -2.55 -0.89
N LEU A 111 1.99 -2.22 -0.14
CA LEU A 111 2.13 -1.76 1.24
C LEU A 111 1.52 -2.78 2.18
N LEU A 112 2.11 -2.91 3.35
CA LEU A 112 1.58 -3.72 4.44
C LEU A 112 1.57 -2.85 5.68
N THR A 113 0.44 -2.78 6.36
CA THR A 113 0.32 -1.94 7.54
C THR A 113 -0.65 -2.53 8.57
N ASN A 114 -0.42 -2.21 9.82
CA ASN A 114 -1.38 -2.42 10.89
C ASN A 114 -1.79 -1.08 11.53
N GLY A 115 -1.50 0.02 10.84
CA GLY A 115 -1.77 1.37 11.34
C GLY A 115 -0.62 1.96 12.13
N LEU A 116 0.10 1.13 12.89
CA LEU A 116 1.26 1.57 13.69
C LEU A 116 2.56 1.43 12.93
N GLN A 117 2.66 0.43 12.10
CA GLN A 117 3.84 0.15 11.29
C GLN A 117 3.43 0.09 9.83
N TRP A 118 4.30 0.54 8.97
CA TRP A 118 4.09 0.53 7.53
C TRP A 118 5.32 -0.06 6.86
N ARG A 119 5.11 -1.08 6.02
CA ARG A 119 6.16 -1.67 5.21
C ARG A 119 5.86 -1.38 3.76
N VAL A 120 6.85 -0.93 3.02
CA VAL A 120 6.73 -0.62 1.61
C VAL A 120 7.57 -1.62 0.84
N TYR A 121 6.93 -2.31 -0.10
CA TYR A 121 7.60 -3.28 -0.95
C TYR A 121 7.65 -2.74 -2.37
N HIS A 122 8.86 -2.66 -2.92
CA HIS A 122 9.02 -2.32 -4.31
C HIS A 122 9.09 -3.63 -5.09
N VAL A 123 8.15 -3.83 -5.99
CA VAL A 123 8.03 -5.08 -6.74
C VAL A 123 8.94 -5.02 -7.95
N ILE A 124 9.92 -5.91 -7.98
CA ILE A 124 10.86 -5.96 -9.07
C ILE A 124 10.45 -7.08 -10.00
N PHE A 125 10.27 -6.74 -11.28
CA PHE A 125 9.82 -7.71 -12.24
C PHE A 125 11.01 -8.37 -12.89
N ALA A 126 11.04 -9.71 -12.93
CA ALA A 126 12.01 -10.42 -13.71
C ALA A 126 11.46 -10.50 -15.12
N LYS A 127 12.00 -9.72 -16.01
CA LYS A 127 11.58 -9.80 -17.40
C LYS A 127 12.12 -11.06 -18.03
N PRO A 128 11.33 -11.74 -18.84
CA PRO A 128 11.83 -12.91 -19.55
C PRO A 128 12.99 -12.49 -20.44
N ILE A 129 13.99 -13.33 -20.49
CA ILE A 129 15.07 -13.10 -21.40
C ILE A 129 14.60 -13.45 -22.78
N LYS A 130 14.72 -12.52 -23.71
CA LYS A 130 14.31 -12.81 -25.00
C LYS A 130 15.43 -13.37 -25.72
N LEU A 131 15.24 -14.56 -26.05
CA LEU A 131 16.29 -15.09 -26.75
C LEU A 131 16.11 -14.79 -28.14
N GLN A 132 16.01 -14.07 -28.58
CA GLN A 132 15.69 -13.63 -29.70
C GLN A 132 16.38 -13.75 -30.47
N GLY A 133 16.20 -14.32 -30.65
CA GLY A 133 16.56 -14.01 -31.45
C GLY A 133 16.74 -13.11 -31.48
N ALA A 134 16.83 -13.04 -30.80
CA ALA A 134 16.87 -12.29 -30.31
C ALA A 134 17.67 -11.65 -30.69
N ARG A 135 17.65 -11.10 -30.95
CA ARG A 135 18.31 -10.27 -31.25
C ARG A 135 19.21 -10.02 -30.33
N PRO A 136 20.30 -10.00 -30.61
CA PRO A 136 21.32 -9.71 -29.84
C PRO A 136 21.10 -8.53 -29.08
N GLY A 137 21.41 -8.54 -28.07
CA GLY A 137 21.32 -7.37 -27.37
C GLY A 137 19.99 -7.12 -26.92
N GLN A 138 19.21 -8.00 -27.15
CA GLN A 138 17.98 -7.73 -26.99
C GLN A 138 17.54 -8.27 -25.80
N LEU A 139 18.16 -8.31 -24.87
CA LEU A 139 17.72 -8.55 -23.59
C LEU A 139 17.16 -7.30 -23.09
N ASP A 140 15.99 -7.28 -22.85
CA ASP A 140 15.35 -6.05 -22.40
C ASP A 140 15.27 -5.99 -20.91
#